data_34c6477de9c1762fddfa9b1047322fc6
#
_entry.id   34c6477de9c1762fddfa9b1047322fc6
#
_cell.length_a   1.000
_cell.length_b   1.000
_cell.length_c   1.000
_cell.angle_alpha   90.00
_cell.angle_beta   90.00
_cell.angle_gamma   90.00
#
_symmetry.space_group_name_H-M   'P 1'
#
loop_
_entity.id
_entity.type
_entity.pdbx_description
1 polymer ?
#
loop_
_entity_poly.entity_id
_entity_poly.type
_entity_poly.pdbx_seq_one_letter_code
_entity_poly.pdbx_strand_id
1 'polypeptide(L)' 'VTTLAQVNRAITNAGFPLELERGEGYHYFIYDNESAVIYETESVYVCYTNTYTPQGWVEQAKWAWDEIRKRIDNR' A
#
# COMPACT_ATOMS: atom_id res chain seq x y z
N VAL A 1 -18.77 3.61 -3.42
CA VAL A 1 -17.67 4.39 -2.78
C VAL A 1 -16.59 3.45 -2.27
N THR A 2 -15.35 3.66 -2.66
CA THR A 2 -14.21 2.87 -2.17
C THR A 2 -13.77 3.41 -0.81
N THR A 3 -13.72 2.53 0.20
CA THR A 3 -13.26 2.88 1.54
C THR A 3 -11.89 2.26 1.82
N LEU A 4 -11.16 2.82 2.80
CA LEU A 4 -9.87 2.26 3.23
C LEU A 4 -10.02 0.82 3.70
N ALA A 5 -11.09 0.50 4.42
CA ALA A 5 -11.33 -0.86 4.90
C ALA A 5 -11.49 -1.85 3.74
N GLN A 6 -12.24 -1.47 2.70
CA GLN A 6 -12.40 -2.30 1.50
C GLN A 6 -11.06 -2.52 0.79
N VAL A 7 -10.27 -1.45 0.66
CA VAL A 7 -8.97 -1.52 0.01
C VAL A 7 -8.03 -2.45 0.77
N ASN A 8 -7.92 -2.27 2.08
CA ASN A 8 -7.02 -3.09 2.90
C ASN A 8 -7.42 -4.56 2.92
N ARG A 9 -8.72 -4.84 2.89
CA ARG A 9 -9.20 -6.22 2.75
C ARG A 9 -8.78 -6.81 1.40
N ALA A 10 -8.93 -6.04 0.32
CA ALA A 10 -8.57 -6.49 -1.02
C ALA A 10 -7.06 -6.74 -1.14
N ILE A 11 -6.23 -5.87 -0.56
CA ILE A 11 -4.78 -6.00 -0.54
C ILE A 11 -4.37 -7.28 0.21
N THR A 12 -4.94 -7.51 1.38
CA THR A 12 -4.67 -8.71 2.18
C THR A 12 -5.09 -9.97 1.42
N ASN A 13 -6.28 -9.94 0.81
CA ASN A 13 -6.78 -11.09 0.04
C ASN A 13 -5.93 -11.38 -1.20
N ALA A 14 -5.29 -10.37 -1.75
CA ALA A 14 -4.38 -10.53 -2.89
C ALA A 14 -2.99 -11.03 -2.47
N GLY A 15 -2.72 -11.14 -1.17
CA GLY A 15 -1.47 -11.68 -0.64
C GLY A 15 -0.34 -10.67 -0.45
N PHE A 16 -0.62 -9.38 -0.53
CA PHE A 16 0.40 -8.36 -0.29
C PHE A 16 0.49 -8.01 1.19
N PRO A 17 1.71 -7.96 1.78
CA PRO A 17 1.89 -7.59 3.19
C PRO A 17 1.93 -6.08 3.37
N LEU A 18 0.93 -5.39 2.85
CA LEU A 18 0.85 -3.94 2.84
C LEU A 18 -0.46 -3.46 3.45
N GLU A 19 -0.43 -2.26 4.01
CA GLU A 19 -1.61 -1.57 4.49
C GLU A 19 -1.65 -0.18 3.86
N LEU A 20 -2.82 0.23 3.37
CA LEU A 20 -3.01 1.58 2.84
C LEU A 20 -3.48 2.50 3.95
N GLU A 21 -2.83 3.65 4.06
CA GLU A 21 -3.21 4.71 4.96
C GLU A 21 -3.41 6.01 4.19
N ARG A 22 -4.24 6.89 4.76
CA ARG A 22 -4.47 8.21 4.20
C ARG A 22 -3.56 9.22 4.89
N GLY A 23 -2.77 9.93 4.08
CA GLY A 23 -2.04 11.10 4.54
C GLY A 23 -2.83 12.36 4.27
N GLU A 24 -2.19 13.50 4.39
CA GLU A 24 -2.81 14.79 4.13
C GLU A 24 -2.61 15.14 2.65
N GLY A 25 -3.68 14.94 1.86
CA GLY A 25 -3.66 15.19 0.42
C GLY A 25 -3.05 14.06 -0.42
N TYR A 26 -2.76 12.91 0.19
CA TYR A 26 -2.20 11.77 -0.52
C TYR A 26 -2.49 10.48 0.27
N HIS A 27 -2.13 9.32 -0.31
CA HIS A 27 -2.19 8.03 0.35
C HIS A 27 -0.80 7.40 0.35
N TYR A 28 -0.58 6.41 1.22
CA TYR A 28 0.69 5.68 1.23
C TYR A 28 0.48 4.25 1.71
N PHE A 29 1.28 3.35 1.12
CA PHE A 29 1.34 1.95 1.56
C PHE A 29 2.42 1.81 2.61
N ILE A 30 2.16 0.96 3.60
CA ILE A 30 3.08 0.68 4.69
C ILE A 30 3.45 -0.80 4.65
N TYR A 31 4.73 -1.09 4.70
CA TYR A 31 5.27 -2.40 5.01
C TYR A 31 5.96 -2.32 6.36
N ASP A 32 5.46 -3.04 7.32
CA ASP A 32 6.00 -3.06 8.68
C ASP A 32 6.29 -4.51 9.07
N ASN A 33 7.57 -4.89 9.08
CA ASN A 33 8.01 -6.21 9.51
C ASN A 33 8.82 -6.06 10.79
N GLU A 34 8.15 -6.19 11.92
CA GLU A 34 8.76 -6.02 13.23
C GLU A 34 9.85 -7.04 13.52
N SER A 35 9.69 -8.28 13.04
CA SER A 35 10.67 -9.34 13.27
C SER A 35 12.00 -9.06 12.59
N ALA A 36 11.96 -8.43 11.41
CA ALA A 36 13.17 -8.06 10.66
C ALA A 36 13.59 -6.62 10.92
N VAL A 37 12.84 -5.89 11.76
CA VAL A 37 13.05 -4.47 12.04
C VAL A 37 13.08 -3.63 10.75
N ILE A 38 12.13 -3.91 9.85
CA ILE A 38 12.00 -3.21 8.57
C ILE A 38 10.68 -2.43 8.56
N TYR A 39 10.78 -1.14 8.22
CA TYR A 39 9.63 -0.28 8.01
C TYR A 39 9.86 0.52 6.74
N GLU A 40 8.96 0.36 5.76
CA GLU A 40 9.05 1.05 4.48
C GLU A 40 7.67 1.59 4.09
N THR A 41 7.66 2.71 3.40
CA THR A 41 6.43 3.28 2.85
C THR A 41 6.62 3.60 1.38
N GLU A 42 5.49 3.63 0.66
CA GLU A 42 5.45 4.04 -0.73
C GLU A 42 4.21 4.90 -0.95
N SER A 43 4.40 6.12 -1.39
CA SER A 43 3.32 7.10 -1.54
C SER A 43 2.61 6.99 -2.88
N VAL A 44 1.31 7.26 -2.86
CA VAL A 44 0.48 7.40 -4.06
C VAL A 44 -0.18 8.77 -3.99
N TYR A 45 0.12 9.63 -4.95
CA TYR A 45 -0.24 11.04 -4.90
C TYR A 45 -1.65 11.28 -5.43
N VAL A 46 -2.64 10.65 -4.79
CA VAL A 46 -4.06 10.88 -5.01
C VAL A 46 -4.72 11.27 -3.69
N CYS A 47 -5.64 12.24 -3.74
CA CYS A 47 -6.28 12.77 -2.54
C CYS A 47 -7.40 11.87 -2.02
N TYR A 48 -8.11 11.19 -2.91
CA TYR A 48 -9.34 10.49 -2.55
C TYR A 48 -9.18 8.99 -2.69
N THR A 49 -9.64 8.25 -1.68
CA THR A 49 -9.60 6.78 -1.70
C THR A 49 -10.40 6.23 -2.88
N ASN A 50 -11.52 6.86 -3.25
CA ASN A 50 -12.30 6.38 -4.38
C ASN A 50 -11.82 6.88 -5.75
N THR A 51 -10.59 7.44 -5.83
CA THR A 51 -9.90 7.64 -7.11
C THR A 51 -9.75 6.30 -7.84
N TYR A 52 -9.52 5.23 -7.09
CA TYR A 52 -9.46 3.87 -7.63
C TYR A 52 -10.56 3.00 -7.02
N THR A 53 -10.95 1.96 -7.75
CA THR A 53 -11.72 0.85 -7.19
C THR A 53 -10.82 0.03 -6.25
N PRO A 54 -11.38 -0.85 -5.41
CA PRO A 54 -10.52 -1.74 -4.61
C PRO A 54 -9.53 -2.54 -5.45
N GLN A 55 -9.95 -3.04 -6.63
CA GLN A 55 -9.05 -3.76 -7.54
C GLN A 55 -7.98 -2.84 -8.11
N GLY A 56 -8.32 -1.59 -8.41
CA GLY A 56 -7.34 -0.59 -8.87
C GLY A 56 -6.28 -0.33 -7.80
N TRP A 57 -6.69 -0.29 -6.54
CA TRP A 57 -5.74 -0.14 -5.44
C TRP A 57 -4.84 -1.37 -5.29
N VAL A 58 -5.33 -2.57 -5.57
CA VAL A 58 -4.51 -3.78 -5.57
C VAL A 58 -3.41 -3.67 -6.63
N GLU A 59 -3.71 -3.12 -7.80
CA GLU A 59 -2.71 -2.87 -8.83
C GLU A 59 -1.65 -1.87 -8.36
N GLN A 60 -2.06 -0.82 -7.67
CA GLN A 60 -1.12 0.13 -7.07
C GLN A 60 -0.27 -0.54 -5.99
N ALA A 61 -0.86 -1.43 -5.19
CA ALA A 61 -0.13 -2.18 -4.16
C ALA A 61 0.93 -3.09 -4.77
N LYS A 62 0.63 -3.71 -5.90
CA LYS A 62 1.58 -4.55 -6.63
C LYS A 62 2.82 -3.75 -7.03
N TRP A 63 2.63 -2.57 -7.60
CA TRP A 63 3.73 -1.69 -7.96
C TRP A 63 4.50 -1.23 -6.72
N ALA A 64 3.79 -0.81 -5.68
CA ALA A 64 4.40 -0.34 -4.44
C ALA A 64 5.24 -1.44 -3.79
N TRP A 65 4.74 -2.67 -3.78
CA TRP A 65 5.47 -3.81 -3.22
C TRP A 65 6.76 -4.08 -3.98
N ASP A 66 6.72 -4.01 -5.31
CA ASP A 66 7.94 -4.16 -6.11
C ASP A 66 8.99 -3.10 -5.77
N GLU A 67 8.58 -1.85 -5.60
CA GLU A 67 9.48 -0.76 -5.22
C GLU A 67 10.04 -0.94 -3.81
N ILE A 68 9.21 -1.34 -2.86
CA ILE A 68 9.63 -1.59 -1.47
C ILE A 68 10.64 -2.74 -1.42
N ARG A 69 10.38 -3.84 -2.14
CA ARG A 69 11.30 -4.97 -2.17
C ARG A 69 12.67 -4.60 -2.72
N LYS A 70 12.71 -3.76 -3.74
CA LYS A 70 13.98 -3.27 -4.30
C LYS A 70 14.79 -2.53 -3.24
N ARG A 71 14.14 -1.69 -2.43
CA ARG A 71 14.83 -0.97 -1.35
C ARG A 71 15.33 -1.90 -0.26
N ILE A 72 14.54 -2.91 0.10
CA ILE A 72 14.94 -3.91 1.10
C ILE A 72 16.13 -4.71 0.59
N ASP A 73 16.09 -5.16 -0.66
CA ASP A 73 17.15 -5.98 -1.25
C ASP A 73 18.47 -5.22 -1.42
N ASN A 74 18.41 -3.90 -1.46
CA ASN A 74 19.60 -3.04 -1.62
C ASN A 74 20.19 -2.54 -0.29
N ARG A 75 19.70 -3.04 0.81
CA ARG A 75 20.23 -2.66 2.14
C ARG A 75 21.53 -3.37 2.50
#